data_60af3f5043afc5b2953a22d63202d98c
#
_entry.id   60af3f5043afc5b2953a22d63202d98c
#
_cell.length_a   1.000
_cell.length_b   1.000
_cell.length_c   1.000
_cell.angle_alpha   90.00
_cell.angle_beta   90.00
_cell.angle_gamma   90.00
#
_symmetry.space_group_name_H-M   'P 1'
#
loop_
_entity.id
_entity.type
_entity.pdbx_description
1 polymer ?
#
loop_
_entity_poly.entity_id
_entity_poly.type
_entity_poly.pdbx_seq_one_letter_code
_entity_poly.pdbx_strand_id
1 'polypeptide(L)'
;MSYKVPEQTRIGHVHLKVADLEKALKFYRDLLGFDVMQYYGDSAVFISAGGYHHHIGLNTWYSKNGSPAPPHSTGLFHTAILYPTRKDLAIALKRLIDAKYPLTGASDHGVSEAIYLDDPDGNGVELYWDRPKAEWPLDESGGLVMVTEPLDLRGLLKLAD
;
A
#
# COMPACT_ATOMS: atom_id res chain seq x y z
N MET A 1 29.38 2.97 -21.06
CA MET A 1 28.82 2.89 -19.71
C MET A 1 27.30 2.72 -19.83
N SER A 2 26.69 1.79 -19.10
CA SER A 2 25.24 1.63 -19.10
C SER A 2 24.60 2.81 -18.35
N TYR A 3 23.49 3.33 -18.86
CA TYR A 3 22.71 4.36 -18.18
C TYR A 3 22.16 3.81 -16.84
N LYS A 4 22.24 4.62 -15.80
CA LYS A 4 21.60 4.36 -14.50
C LYS A 4 20.64 5.48 -14.18
N VAL A 5 19.46 5.14 -13.73
CA VAL A 5 18.49 6.13 -13.23
C VAL A 5 19.08 6.90 -12.03
N PRO A 6 18.84 8.22 -11.90
CA PRO A 6 19.34 8.99 -10.76
C PRO A 6 18.90 8.40 -9.42
N GLU A 7 19.80 8.39 -8.42
CA GLU A 7 19.58 7.73 -7.12
C GLU A 7 18.38 8.27 -6.34
N GLN A 8 17.98 9.51 -6.58
CA GLN A 8 16.82 10.12 -5.92
C GLN A 8 15.50 9.92 -6.69
N THR A 9 15.51 9.17 -7.79
CA THR A 9 14.29 8.84 -8.53
C THR A 9 13.37 7.98 -7.66
N ARG A 10 12.06 8.30 -7.63
CA ARG A 10 11.06 7.65 -6.80
C ARG A 10 9.81 7.33 -7.62
N ILE A 11 9.07 6.33 -7.16
CA ILE A 11 7.68 6.16 -7.59
C ILE A 11 6.87 7.28 -6.93
N GLY A 12 6.36 8.22 -7.71
CA GLY A 12 5.69 9.42 -7.21
C GLY A 12 4.22 9.19 -6.85
N HIS A 13 3.51 8.48 -7.72
CA HIS A 13 2.11 8.12 -7.51
C HIS A 13 1.73 6.88 -8.32
N VAL A 14 0.59 6.31 -7.97
CA VAL A 14 -0.12 5.29 -8.77
C VAL A 14 -1.47 5.84 -9.18
N HIS A 15 -2.00 5.38 -10.32
CA HIS A 15 -3.33 5.76 -10.77
C HIS A 15 -4.14 4.49 -11.08
N LEU A 16 -5.17 4.24 -10.29
CA LEU A 16 -5.96 3.01 -10.32
C LEU A 16 -7.28 3.23 -11.05
N LYS A 17 -7.68 2.26 -11.83
CA LYS A 17 -9.03 2.14 -12.35
C LYS A 17 -9.89 1.47 -11.31
N VAL A 18 -11.01 2.11 -10.93
CA VAL A 18 -11.97 1.60 -9.95
C VAL A 18 -13.37 1.58 -10.55
N ALA A 19 -14.24 0.69 -10.07
CA ALA A 19 -15.60 0.60 -10.58
C ALA A 19 -16.49 1.74 -10.08
N ASP A 20 -16.23 2.25 -8.87
CA ASP A 20 -17.02 3.26 -8.18
C ASP A 20 -16.12 4.09 -7.26
N LEU A 21 -16.10 5.42 -7.42
CA LEU A 21 -15.25 6.32 -6.65
C LEU A 21 -15.58 6.34 -5.16
N GLU A 22 -16.87 6.38 -4.79
CA GLU A 22 -17.25 6.44 -3.38
C GLU A 22 -16.96 5.12 -2.67
N LYS A 23 -17.12 4.00 -3.35
CA LYS A 23 -16.73 2.69 -2.82
C LYS A 23 -15.21 2.61 -2.58
N ALA A 24 -14.41 3.10 -3.53
CA ALA A 24 -12.95 3.19 -3.36
C ALA A 24 -12.56 4.17 -2.25
N LEU A 25 -13.22 5.33 -2.14
CA LEU A 25 -12.95 6.33 -1.10
C LEU A 25 -13.29 5.84 0.31
N LYS A 26 -14.31 4.99 0.50
CA LYS A 26 -14.56 4.33 1.79
C LYS A 26 -13.35 3.51 2.25
N PHE A 27 -12.61 2.93 1.33
CA PHE A 27 -11.37 2.21 1.64
C PHE A 27 -10.19 3.16 1.82
N TYR A 28 -9.83 3.94 0.81
CA TYR A 28 -8.62 4.75 0.84
C TYR A 28 -8.72 5.95 1.77
N ARG A 29 -9.84 6.68 1.77
CA ARG A 29 -10.07 7.85 2.61
C ARG A 29 -10.53 7.46 4.02
N ASP A 30 -11.64 6.70 4.13
CA ASP A 30 -12.31 6.51 5.42
C ASP A 30 -11.61 5.45 6.28
N LEU A 31 -11.11 4.37 5.67
CA LEU A 31 -10.43 3.28 6.37
C LEU A 31 -8.92 3.53 6.50
N LEU A 32 -8.21 3.81 5.40
CA LEU A 32 -6.76 4.05 5.42
C LEU A 32 -6.37 5.47 5.84
N GLY A 33 -7.24 6.47 5.67
CA GLY A 33 -7.03 7.82 6.18
C GLY A 33 -6.34 8.78 5.23
N PHE A 34 -6.37 8.55 3.91
CA PHE A 34 -5.88 9.51 2.93
C PHE A 34 -6.81 10.72 2.81
N ASP A 35 -6.23 11.90 2.64
CA ASP A 35 -6.97 13.14 2.38
C ASP A 35 -7.31 13.28 0.90
N VAL A 36 -8.52 13.76 0.61
CA VAL A 36 -8.91 14.16 -0.75
C VAL A 36 -8.27 15.50 -1.08
N MET A 37 -7.45 15.52 -2.13
CA MET A 37 -6.80 16.74 -2.61
C MET A 37 -7.63 17.44 -3.68
N GLN A 38 -8.23 16.67 -4.62
CA GLN A 38 -9.02 17.23 -5.70
C GLN A 38 -9.94 16.18 -6.32
N TYR A 39 -11.16 16.58 -6.66
CA TYR A 39 -12.02 15.86 -7.58
C TYR A 39 -11.83 16.39 -9.01
N TYR A 40 -11.85 15.51 -9.99
CA TYR A 40 -11.92 15.85 -11.41
C TYR A 40 -13.28 15.42 -11.96
N GLY A 41 -14.22 16.35 -11.91
CA GLY A 41 -15.63 16.04 -12.17
C GLY A 41 -16.15 14.96 -11.21
N ASP A 42 -16.95 14.05 -11.75
CA ASP A 42 -17.51 12.90 -11.05
C ASP A 42 -16.81 11.58 -11.39
N SER A 43 -15.70 11.63 -12.12
CA SER A 43 -15.06 10.46 -12.71
C SER A 43 -13.62 10.19 -12.23
N ALA A 44 -13.01 11.12 -11.50
CA ALA A 44 -11.71 10.90 -10.88
C ALA A 44 -11.55 11.68 -9.58
N VAL A 45 -10.69 11.17 -8.70
CA VAL A 45 -10.30 11.81 -7.45
C VAL A 45 -8.81 11.55 -7.17
N PHE A 46 -8.15 12.54 -6.62
CA PHE A 46 -6.75 12.50 -6.23
C PHE A 46 -6.63 12.60 -4.72
N ILE A 47 -5.93 11.65 -4.12
CA ILE A 47 -5.79 11.54 -2.67
C ILE A 47 -4.33 11.48 -2.26
N SER A 48 -4.04 11.93 -1.04
CA SER A 48 -2.66 12.06 -0.55
C SER A 48 -2.57 11.91 0.97
N ALA A 49 -1.36 11.76 1.45
CA ALA A 49 -0.96 11.97 2.84
C ALA A 49 -0.04 13.19 2.91
N GLY A 50 -0.19 14.02 3.98
CA GLY A 50 0.75 15.11 4.27
C GLY A 50 0.76 16.27 3.24
N GLY A 51 -0.31 16.46 2.46
CA GLY A 51 -0.45 17.62 1.56
C GLY A 51 0.35 17.55 0.26
N TYR A 52 0.91 16.40 -0.10
CA TYR A 52 1.47 16.17 -1.44
C TYR A 52 0.35 16.23 -2.49
N HIS A 53 0.63 16.66 -3.73
CA HIS A 53 -0.43 16.85 -4.73
C HIS A 53 -1.29 15.60 -4.96
N HIS A 54 -0.72 14.39 -5.00
CA HIS A 54 -1.40 13.10 -4.88
C HIS A 54 -0.40 11.95 -4.82
N HIS A 55 -0.69 10.96 -4.02
CA HIS A 55 -0.01 9.66 -4.01
C HIS A 55 -0.81 8.61 -4.78
N ILE A 56 -2.13 8.74 -4.78
CA ILE A 56 -3.04 7.83 -5.49
C ILE A 56 -4.05 8.64 -6.28
N GLY A 57 -4.19 8.34 -7.56
CA GLY A 57 -5.29 8.75 -8.40
C GLY A 57 -6.28 7.60 -8.54
N LEU A 58 -7.56 7.88 -8.45
CA LEU A 58 -8.64 6.92 -8.67
C LEU A 58 -9.52 7.43 -9.80
N ASN A 59 -9.85 6.59 -10.78
CA ASN A 59 -10.75 6.98 -11.86
C ASN A 59 -11.68 5.85 -12.30
N THR A 60 -12.81 6.27 -12.92
CA THR A 60 -13.80 5.36 -13.51
C THR A 60 -13.88 5.49 -15.03
N TRP A 61 -12.88 6.12 -15.68
CA TRP A 61 -12.95 6.49 -17.11
C TRP A 61 -13.23 5.30 -18.04
N TYR A 62 -12.63 4.14 -17.75
CA TYR A 62 -12.81 2.92 -18.53
C TYR A 62 -13.33 1.75 -17.70
N SER A 63 -13.69 1.99 -16.43
CA SER A 63 -13.99 0.94 -15.45
C SER A 63 -15.27 1.17 -14.65
N LYS A 64 -16.07 2.19 -14.98
CA LYS A 64 -17.33 2.49 -14.28
C LYS A 64 -18.25 1.27 -14.27
N ASN A 65 -18.64 0.82 -13.07
CA ASN A 65 -19.46 -0.39 -12.85
C ASN A 65 -18.79 -1.67 -13.41
N GLY A 66 -17.47 -1.65 -13.61
CA GLY A 66 -16.69 -2.80 -14.09
C GLY A 66 -16.53 -3.88 -13.04
N SER A 67 -15.99 -5.01 -13.46
CA SER A 67 -15.60 -6.13 -12.59
C SER A 67 -14.08 -6.11 -12.31
N PRO A 68 -13.63 -6.72 -11.22
CA PRO A 68 -12.20 -6.94 -10.98
C PRO A 68 -11.51 -7.63 -12.17
N ALA A 69 -10.21 -7.39 -12.33
CA ALA A 69 -9.43 -8.08 -13.35
C ALA A 69 -9.51 -9.60 -13.17
N PRO A 70 -9.58 -10.39 -14.26
CA PRO A 70 -9.56 -11.84 -14.16
C PRO A 70 -8.32 -12.34 -13.42
N PRO A 71 -8.43 -13.42 -12.63
CA PRO A 71 -7.27 -14.09 -12.07
C PRO A 71 -6.26 -14.47 -13.16
N HIS A 72 -4.98 -14.43 -12.86
CA HIS A 72 -3.88 -14.76 -13.77
C HIS A 72 -3.66 -13.76 -14.93
N SER A 73 -4.28 -12.56 -14.86
CA SER A 73 -3.93 -11.46 -15.76
C SER A 73 -2.61 -10.82 -15.35
N THR A 74 -1.84 -10.34 -16.33
CA THR A 74 -0.70 -9.47 -16.06
C THR A 74 -1.19 -8.09 -15.59
N GLY A 75 -0.37 -7.37 -14.80
CA GLY A 75 -0.68 -6.03 -14.31
C GLY A 75 0.03 -5.73 -13.00
N LEU A 76 -0.49 -4.78 -12.27
CA LEU A 76 0.03 -4.39 -10.94
C LEU A 76 -0.31 -5.49 -9.92
N PHE A 77 0.70 -6.03 -9.23
CA PHE A 77 0.47 -7.01 -8.18
C PHE A 77 -0.09 -6.35 -6.92
N HIS A 78 0.55 -5.27 -6.47
CA HIS A 78 0.04 -4.42 -5.39
C HIS A 78 0.59 -3.00 -5.48
N THR A 79 -0.09 -2.07 -4.82
CA THR A 79 0.43 -0.75 -4.46
C THR A 79 0.95 -0.82 -3.03
N ALA A 80 2.23 -0.52 -2.82
CA ALA A 80 2.83 -0.54 -1.49
C ALA A 80 2.81 0.86 -0.86
N ILE A 81 2.28 0.95 0.36
CA ILE A 81 2.14 2.18 1.16
C ILE A 81 3.10 2.09 2.35
N LEU A 82 4.15 2.92 2.33
CA LEU A 82 5.18 2.95 3.37
C LEU A 82 4.73 3.82 4.54
N TYR A 83 4.62 3.23 5.71
CA TYR A 83 4.37 3.93 6.97
C TYR A 83 5.67 4.41 7.60
N PRO A 84 5.72 5.62 8.17
CA PRO A 84 6.97 6.20 8.68
C PRO A 84 7.51 5.47 9.91
N THR A 85 6.64 4.87 10.73
CA THR A 85 7.04 4.11 11.91
C THR A 85 6.30 2.78 12.02
N ARG A 86 6.89 1.84 12.73
CA ARG A 86 6.26 0.55 13.06
C ARG A 86 4.96 0.74 13.86
N LYS A 87 4.89 1.79 14.70
CA LYS A 87 3.67 2.16 15.43
C LYS A 87 2.56 2.62 14.48
N ASP A 88 2.88 3.41 13.45
CA ASP A 88 1.88 3.84 12.46
C ASP A 88 1.32 2.66 11.67
N LEU A 89 2.16 1.69 11.29
CA LEU A 89 1.71 0.43 10.69
C LEU A 89 0.79 -0.35 11.66
N ALA A 90 1.13 -0.39 12.95
CA ALA A 90 0.29 -1.04 13.97
C ALA A 90 -1.08 -0.37 14.11
N ILE A 91 -1.13 0.96 14.07
CA ILE A 91 -2.39 1.73 14.10
C ILE A 91 -3.23 1.40 12.85
N ALA A 92 -2.61 1.33 11.67
CA ALA A 92 -3.31 0.93 10.44
C ALA A 92 -3.87 -0.50 10.56
N LEU A 93 -3.08 -1.45 11.07
CA LEU A 93 -3.54 -2.82 11.35
C LEU A 93 -4.75 -2.84 12.29
N LYS A 94 -4.68 -2.07 13.39
CA LYS A 94 -5.80 -1.99 14.35
C LYS A 94 -7.08 -1.47 13.69
N ARG A 95 -6.99 -0.43 12.86
CA ARG A 95 -8.14 0.11 12.10
C ARG A 95 -8.77 -0.95 11.17
N LEU A 96 -7.96 -1.75 10.48
CA LEU A 96 -8.42 -2.84 9.63
C LEU A 96 -9.16 -3.91 10.45
N ILE A 97 -8.60 -4.30 11.60
CA ILE A 97 -9.20 -5.28 12.51
C ILE A 97 -10.54 -4.76 13.07
N ASP A 98 -10.57 -3.52 13.57
CA ASP A 98 -11.78 -2.88 14.12
C ASP A 98 -12.90 -2.78 13.06
N ALA A 99 -12.52 -2.51 11.81
CA ALA A 99 -13.43 -2.50 10.67
C ALA A 99 -13.79 -3.91 10.15
N LYS A 100 -13.18 -4.97 10.70
CA LYS A 100 -13.30 -6.35 10.21
C LYS A 100 -12.95 -6.49 8.72
N TYR A 101 -12.00 -5.68 8.25
CA TYR A 101 -11.57 -5.73 6.85
C TYR A 101 -10.65 -6.94 6.64
N PRO A 102 -10.88 -7.76 5.59
CA PRO A 102 -10.12 -8.97 5.38
C PRO A 102 -8.66 -8.68 4.99
N LEU A 103 -7.73 -9.39 5.61
CA LEU A 103 -6.33 -9.41 5.21
C LEU A 103 -6.08 -10.63 4.32
N THR A 104 -5.24 -10.49 3.29
CA THR A 104 -4.82 -11.58 2.42
C THR A 104 -3.51 -12.22 2.87
N GLY A 105 -2.74 -11.52 3.73
CA GLY A 105 -1.49 -12.04 4.28
C GLY A 105 -0.78 -11.03 5.17
N ALA A 106 0.32 -11.49 5.77
CA ALA A 106 1.28 -10.66 6.49
C ALA A 106 2.63 -11.36 6.51
N SER A 107 3.72 -10.62 6.34
CA SER A 107 5.07 -11.19 6.26
C SER A 107 6.11 -10.27 6.90
N ASP A 108 7.12 -10.89 7.48
CA ASP A 108 8.39 -10.26 7.82
C ASP A 108 9.39 -10.58 6.70
N HIS A 109 9.86 -9.56 6.01
CA HIS A 109 10.81 -9.69 4.91
C HIS A 109 12.27 -9.50 5.33
N GLY A 110 12.53 -9.37 6.63
CA GLY A 110 13.84 -9.06 7.16
C GLY A 110 14.24 -7.59 6.98
N VAL A 111 13.90 -6.99 5.85
CA VAL A 111 14.10 -5.56 5.55
C VAL A 111 12.87 -4.71 5.93
N SER A 112 11.69 -5.33 5.98
CA SER A 112 10.41 -4.67 6.25
C SER A 112 9.42 -5.62 6.89
N GLU A 113 8.38 -5.07 7.51
CA GLU A 113 7.20 -5.79 7.96
C GLU A 113 6.01 -5.33 7.14
N ALA A 114 5.23 -6.27 6.58
CA ALA A 114 4.18 -5.99 5.62
C ALA A 114 2.86 -6.69 5.95
N ILE A 115 1.76 -6.01 5.63
CA ILE A 115 0.38 -6.49 5.72
C ILE A 115 -0.23 -6.38 4.33
N TYR A 116 -0.87 -7.45 3.85
CA TYR A 116 -1.45 -7.52 2.54
C TYR A 116 -2.98 -7.59 2.61
N LEU A 117 -3.62 -6.89 1.70
CA LEU A 117 -5.07 -6.85 1.55
C LEU A 117 -5.42 -6.46 0.10
N ASP A 118 -6.69 -6.53 -0.24
CA ASP A 118 -7.19 -6.04 -1.51
C ASP A 118 -8.10 -4.83 -1.28
N ASP A 119 -8.09 -3.88 -2.22
CA ASP A 119 -9.09 -2.82 -2.25
C ASP A 119 -10.46 -3.37 -2.71
N PRO A 120 -11.55 -2.56 -2.68
CA PRO A 120 -12.88 -3.04 -3.08
C PRO A 120 -13.01 -3.53 -4.53
N ASP A 121 -12.05 -3.20 -5.40
CA ASP A 121 -12.01 -3.63 -6.79
C ASP A 121 -11.05 -4.81 -7.04
N GLY A 122 -10.44 -5.34 -5.97
CA GLY A 122 -9.48 -6.43 -6.04
C GLY A 122 -8.08 -6.00 -6.44
N ASN A 123 -7.76 -4.71 -6.37
CA ASN A 123 -6.38 -4.26 -6.51
C ASN A 123 -5.61 -4.58 -5.23
N GLY A 124 -4.45 -5.25 -5.36
CA GLY A 124 -3.60 -5.56 -4.22
C GLY A 124 -3.05 -4.30 -3.55
N VAL A 125 -3.03 -4.32 -2.24
CA VAL A 125 -2.46 -3.26 -1.39
C VAL A 125 -1.53 -3.89 -0.37
N GLU A 126 -0.34 -3.31 -0.24
CA GLU A 126 0.62 -3.63 0.81
C GLU A 126 0.75 -2.43 1.74
N LEU A 127 0.54 -2.63 3.04
CA LEU A 127 0.87 -1.66 4.08
C LEU A 127 2.13 -2.14 4.76
N TYR A 128 3.21 -1.33 4.75
CA TYR A 128 4.48 -1.80 5.26
C TYR A 128 5.28 -0.71 5.98
N TRP A 129 6.24 -1.16 6.78
CA TRP A 129 7.24 -0.35 7.43
C TRP A 129 8.63 -0.93 7.17
N ASP A 130 9.57 -0.09 6.75
CA ASP A 130 10.96 -0.46 6.57
C ASP A 130 11.70 -0.51 7.89
N ARG A 131 12.44 -1.57 8.13
CA ARG A 131 13.45 -1.60 9.19
C ARG A 131 14.56 -0.59 8.88
N PRO A 132 15.21 -0.02 9.92
CA PRO A 132 16.41 0.78 9.70
C PRO A 132 17.42 0.03 8.82
N LYS A 133 18.01 0.71 7.86
CA LYS A 133 18.93 0.10 6.88
C LYS A 133 20.09 -0.68 7.54
N ALA A 134 20.52 -0.26 8.73
CA ALA A 134 21.55 -0.93 9.50
C ALA A 134 21.15 -2.33 10.02
N GLU A 135 19.83 -2.62 10.03
CA GLU A 135 19.27 -3.90 10.49
C GLU A 135 18.95 -4.85 9.32
N TRP A 136 19.17 -4.40 8.07
CA TRP A 136 18.85 -5.22 6.91
C TRP A 136 19.80 -6.42 6.83
N PRO A 137 19.29 -7.64 6.64
CA PRO A 137 20.12 -8.83 6.55
C PRO A 137 20.96 -8.82 5.27
N LEU A 138 22.22 -9.16 5.42
CA LEU A 138 23.18 -9.25 4.33
C LEU A 138 23.79 -10.66 4.29
N ASP A 139 24.10 -11.14 3.09
CA ASP A 139 24.86 -12.37 2.91
C ASP A 139 26.37 -12.16 3.14
N GLU A 140 27.15 -13.24 3.03
CA GLU A 140 28.61 -13.22 3.22
C GLU A 140 29.34 -12.30 2.23
N SER A 141 28.73 -11.98 1.09
CA SER A 141 29.29 -11.07 0.07
C SER A 141 28.86 -9.62 0.25
N GLY A 142 28.00 -9.32 1.26
CA GLY A 142 27.40 -8.01 1.49
C GLY A 142 26.19 -7.74 0.61
N GLY A 143 25.65 -8.76 -0.06
CA GLY A 143 24.41 -8.70 -0.83
C GLY A 143 23.19 -8.68 0.08
N LEU A 144 22.16 -7.94 -0.32
CA LEU A 144 20.88 -7.85 0.42
C LEU A 144 20.19 -9.21 0.43
N VAL A 145 19.73 -9.66 1.60
CA VAL A 145 18.92 -10.86 1.77
C VAL A 145 17.51 -10.47 2.17
N MET A 146 16.53 -10.76 1.32
CA MET A 146 15.11 -10.66 1.66
C MET A 146 14.54 -12.05 1.91
N VAL A 147 13.73 -12.16 2.97
CA VAL A 147 13.06 -13.38 3.38
C VAL A 147 11.55 -13.22 3.33
N THR A 148 10.82 -14.28 3.55
CA THR A 148 9.36 -14.25 3.73
C THR A 148 9.02 -15.17 4.89
N GLU A 149 8.97 -14.57 6.08
CA GLU A 149 8.68 -15.24 7.34
C GLU A 149 7.32 -14.77 7.89
N PRO A 150 6.67 -15.57 8.74
CA PRO A 150 5.44 -15.14 9.40
C PRO A 150 5.66 -13.89 10.25
N LEU A 151 4.82 -12.86 10.06
CA LEU A 151 4.84 -11.66 10.89
C LEU A 151 4.15 -11.90 12.23
N ASP A 152 4.76 -11.47 13.34
CA ASP A 152 4.11 -11.40 14.66
C ASP A 152 3.08 -10.27 14.72
N LEU A 153 1.89 -10.55 14.16
CA LEU A 153 0.77 -9.60 14.16
C LEU A 153 0.32 -9.21 15.57
N ARG A 154 0.43 -10.12 16.55
CA ARG A 154 0.04 -9.82 17.94
C ARG A 154 1.03 -8.84 18.58
N GLY A 155 2.32 -9.06 18.37
CA GLY A 155 3.36 -8.14 18.83
C GLY A 155 3.28 -6.78 18.16
N LEU A 156 2.99 -6.75 16.85
CA LEU A 156 2.77 -5.50 16.12
C LEU A 156 1.57 -4.75 16.68
N LEU A 157 0.43 -5.41 16.86
CA LEU A 157 -0.83 -4.78 17.32
C LEU A 157 -0.71 -4.11 18.68
N LYS A 158 0.13 -4.65 19.61
CA LYS A 158 0.38 -4.04 20.93
C LYS A 158 0.99 -2.64 20.85
N LEU A 159 1.58 -2.26 19.73
CA LEU A 159 2.15 -0.91 19.54
C LEU A 159 1.08 0.13 19.18
N ALA A 160 -0.14 -0.29 18.86
CA ALA A 160 -1.24 0.60 18.51
C ALA A 160 -1.93 1.24 19.72
N ASP A 161 -1.65 0.76 20.93
CA ASP A 161 -2.19 1.25 22.20
C ASP A 161 -1.47 2.51 22.71
#